data_ae899155fabf24e6c98dd92ba1ccb816
#
_entry.id   ae899155fabf24e6c98dd92ba1ccb816
#
_cell.length_a   1.000
_cell.length_b   1.000
_cell.length_c   1.000
_cell.angle_alpha   90.00
_cell.angle_beta   90.00
_cell.angle_gamma   90.00
#
_symmetry.space_group_name_H-M   'P 1'
#
loop_
_entity.id
_entity.type
_entity.pdbx_description
1 polymer ?
#
loop_
_entity_poly.entity_id
_entity_poly.type
_entity_poly.pdbx_seq_one_letter_code
_entity_poly.pdbx_strand_id
1 'polypeptide(L)'
;KNTAFSNFPFTMYDSSTHLPATGLTVTATRSIDGAAFASCTNSVVEVGSGSYKIDLSSADMNGESIKLKLTATGADQQDITIVTQS
;
A
#
# COMPACT_ATOMS: atom_id res chain seq x y z
N LYS A 1 14.91 -0.55 -7.46
CA LYS A 1 15.24 0.69 -6.78
C LYS A 1 15.04 1.87 -7.71
N ASN A 2 14.27 2.85 -7.29
CA ASN A 2 13.97 4.04 -8.08
C ASN A 2 13.26 3.73 -9.40
N THR A 3 12.52 2.62 -9.44
CA THR A 3 11.74 2.19 -10.60
C THR A 3 10.28 2.06 -10.18
N ALA A 4 9.37 2.66 -10.93
CA ALA A 4 7.94 2.61 -10.63
C ALA A 4 7.43 1.17 -10.67
N PHE A 5 6.48 0.87 -9.80
CA PHE A 5 5.82 -0.43 -9.74
C PHE A 5 4.32 -0.19 -9.92
N SER A 6 3.81 -0.51 -11.11
CA SER A 6 2.40 -0.31 -11.41
C SER A 6 1.55 -1.49 -10.95
N ASN A 7 0.31 -1.18 -10.57
CA ASN A 7 -0.69 -2.20 -10.22
C ASN A 7 -0.24 -3.11 -9.08
N PHE A 8 0.34 -2.52 -8.02
CA PHE A 8 0.71 -3.29 -6.84
C PHE A 8 -0.57 -3.70 -6.09
N PRO A 9 -0.92 -5.00 -6.05
CA PRO A 9 -2.19 -5.45 -5.48
C PRO A 9 -2.08 -5.75 -3.99
N PHE A 10 -3.20 -5.56 -3.28
CA PHE A 10 -3.31 -5.96 -1.89
C PHE A 10 -4.79 -6.15 -1.55
N THR A 11 -5.07 -6.78 -0.41
CA THR A 11 -6.42 -7.01 0.06
C THR A 11 -6.61 -6.31 1.40
N MET A 12 -7.77 -5.64 1.56
CA MET A 12 -8.16 -5.03 2.84
C MET A 12 -9.24 -5.88 3.49
N TYR A 13 -9.16 -6.04 4.80
CA TYR A 13 -10.07 -6.85 5.57
C TYR A 13 -10.83 -5.98 6.56
N ASP A 14 -12.14 -6.27 6.73
CA ASP A 14 -12.98 -5.60 7.71
C ASP A 14 -12.48 -5.93 9.12
N SER A 15 -12.37 -4.91 9.99
CA SER A 15 -11.83 -5.11 11.34
C SER A 15 -12.76 -5.90 12.26
N SER A 16 -14.06 -5.96 11.95
CA SER A 16 -15.04 -6.72 12.74
C SER A 16 -15.16 -8.16 12.28
N THR A 17 -15.25 -8.40 10.97
CA THR A 17 -15.51 -9.73 10.41
C THR A 17 -14.26 -10.42 9.89
N HIS A 18 -13.20 -9.67 9.62
CA HIS A 18 -11.95 -10.15 9.00
C HIS A 18 -12.18 -10.78 7.62
N LEU A 19 -13.23 -10.34 6.94
CA LEU A 19 -13.52 -10.71 5.56
C LEU A 19 -13.09 -9.58 4.63
N PRO A 20 -12.82 -9.87 3.33
CA PRO A 20 -12.44 -8.82 2.40
C PRO A 20 -13.47 -7.70 2.38
N ALA A 21 -13.01 -6.45 2.51
CA ALA A 21 -13.87 -5.29 2.64
C ALA A 21 -13.85 -4.45 1.36
N THR A 22 -15.03 -4.05 0.88
CA THR A 22 -15.17 -3.23 -0.32
C THR A 22 -15.58 -1.81 0.04
N GLY A 23 -15.41 -0.89 -0.92
CA GLY A 23 -15.87 0.49 -0.75
C GLY A 23 -15.06 1.31 0.24
N LEU A 24 -13.85 0.90 0.60
CA LEU A 24 -13.01 1.61 1.56
C LEU A 24 -12.25 2.75 0.90
N THR A 25 -12.06 3.82 1.66
CA THR A 25 -11.09 4.86 1.29
C THR A 25 -9.76 4.51 1.96
N VAL A 26 -8.86 3.90 1.19
CA VAL A 26 -7.60 3.41 1.72
C VAL A 26 -6.53 4.49 1.60
N THR A 27 -5.81 4.72 2.70
CA THR A 27 -4.66 5.63 2.72
C THR A 27 -3.39 4.81 2.65
N ALA A 28 -2.53 5.13 1.68
CA ALA A 28 -1.25 4.46 1.51
C ALA A 28 -0.11 5.39 1.90
N THR A 29 0.76 4.91 2.78
CA THR A 29 1.99 5.59 3.15
C THR A 29 3.16 4.64 3.01
N ARG A 30 4.36 5.19 2.92
CA ARG A 30 5.57 4.39 2.74
C ARG A 30 6.68 4.85 3.68
N SER A 31 7.50 3.90 4.08
CA SER A 31 8.75 4.17 4.80
C SER A 31 9.89 3.63 3.94
N ILE A 32 10.79 4.51 3.53
CA ILE A 32 11.93 4.15 2.69
C ILE A 32 13.15 3.96 3.59
N ASP A 33 13.71 2.76 3.57
CA ASP A 33 14.91 2.40 4.34
C ASP A 33 14.80 2.80 5.82
N GLY A 34 13.61 2.62 6.41
CA GLY A 34 13.37 2.91 7.81
C GLY A 34 13.11 4.36 8.15
N ALA A 35 12.94 5.23 7.15
CA ALA A 35 12.61 6.63 7.38
C ALA A 35 11.16 6.78 7.86
N ALA A 36 10.77 7.99 8.26
CA ALA A 36 9.39 8.26 8.68
C ALA A 36 8.41 7.98 7.55
N PHE A 37 7.20 7.55 7.91
CA PHE A 37 6.15 7.30 6.91
C PHE A 37 5.72 8.61 6.24
N ALA A 38 5.56 8.54 4.93
CA ALA A 38 5.06 9.65 4.12
C ALA A 38 4.05 9.12 3.12
N SER A 39 3.16 9.99 2.65
CA SER A 39 2.13 9.60 1.70
C SER A 39 2.75 9.13 0.39
N CYS A 40 2.17 8.05 -0.17
CA CYS A 40 2.53 7.61 -1.51
C CYS A 40 2.05 8.64 -2.54
N THR A 41 2.73 8.68 -3.69
CA THR A 41 2.44 9.66 -4.73
C THR A 41 1.04 9.48 -5.31
N ASN A 42 0.63 8.23 -5.52
CA ASN A 42 -0.64 7.89 -6.16
C ASN A 42 -1.66 7.41 -5.14
N SER A 43 -2.93 7.50 -5.50
CA SER A 43 -4.02 7.03 -4.65
C SER A 43 -4.31 5.55 -4.89
N VAL A 44 -4.88 4.90 -3.88
CA VAL A 44 -5.33 3.52 -3.97
C VAL A 44 -6.63 3.45 -4.76
N VAL A 45 -6.75 2.43 -5.61
CA VAL A 45 -7.95 2.18 -6.42
C VAL A 45 -8.50 0.81 -6.08
N GLU A 46 -9.79 0.70 -5.88
CA GLU A 46 -10.44 -0.59 -5.65
C GLU A 46 -10.57 -1.36 -6.97
N VAL A 47 -10.11 -2.62 -6.95
CA VAL A 47 -10.28 -3.51 -8.10
C VAL A 47 -11.62 -4.23 -8.01
N GLY A 48 -12.01 -4.64 -6.79
CA GLY A 48 -13.28 -5.29 -6.51
C GLY A 48 -13.13 -6.40 -5.48
N SER A 49 -14.24 -6.75 -4.83
CA SER A 49 -14.29 -7.87 -3.87
C SER A 49 -13.25 -7.78 -2.76
N GLY A 50 -12.91 -6.57 -2.32
CA GLY A 50 -11.92 -6.34 -1.28
C GLY A 50 -10.47 -6.27 -1.77
N SER A 51 -10.24 -6.44 -3.06
CA SER A 51 -8.91 -6.27 -3.66
C SER A 51 -8.71 -4.82 -4.09
N TYR A 52 -7.55 -4.29 -3.81
CA TYR A 52 -7.16 -2.92 -4.12
C TYR A 52 -5.81 -2.92 -4.80
N LYS A 53 -5.48 -1.84 -5.46
CA LYS A 53 -4.17 -1.69 -6.09
C LYS A 53 -3.68 -0.25 -5.94
N ILE A 54 -2.37 -0.08 -6.03
CA ILE A 54 -1.75 1.24 -6.05
C ILE A 54 -0.60 1.21 -7.05
N ASP A 55 -0.42 2.31 -7.77
CA ASP A 55 0.74 2.50 -8.63
C ASP A 55 1.82 3.19 -7.80
N LEU A 56 2.93 2.51 -7.57
CA LEU A 56 4.04 3.06 -6.82
C LEU A 56 4.96 3.81 -7.76
N SER A 57 5.18 5.10 -7.48
CA SER A 57 6.06 5.91 -8.33
C SER A 57 7.52 5.54 -8.09
N SER A 58 8.41 5.99 -8.97
CA SER A 58 9.83 5.77 -8.78
C SER A 58 10.33 6.42 -7.49
N ALA A 59 9.76 7.54 -7.08
CA ALA A 59 10.11 8.17 -5.81
C ALA A 59 9.70 7.30 -4.61
N ASP A 60 8.53 6.65 -4.68
CA ASP A 60 8.07 5.75 -3.64
C ASP A 60 8.96 4.50 -3.53
N MET A 61 9.60 4.12 -4.61
CA MET A 61 10.45 2.94 -4.70
C MET A 61 11.95 3.27 -4.61
N ASN A 62 12.28 4.48 -4.19
CA ASN A 62 13.68 4.93 -4.17
C ASN A 62 14.38 4.54 -2.87
N GLY A 63 14.55 3.24 -2.66
CA GLY A 63 15.24 2.70 -1.51
C GLY A 63 15.46 1.21 -1.67
N GLU A 64 16.20 0.62 -0.77
CA GLU A 64 16.46 -0.82 -0.79
C GLU A 64 15.33 -1.60 -0.14
N SER A 65 14.69 -1.02 0.86
CA SER A 65 13.59 -1.63 1.59
C SER A 65 12.48 -0.61 1.73
N ILE A 66 11.30 -0.94 1.20
CA ILE A 66 10.13 -0.07 1.23
C ILE A 66 9.05 -0.75 2.04
N LYS A 67 8.59 -0.12 3.12
CA LYS A 67 7.46 -0.62 3.87
C LYS A 67 6.21 0.18 3.52
N LEU A 68 5.20 -0.51 3.03
CA LEU A 68 3.90 0.08 2.75
C LEU A 68 2.98 -0.11 3.92
N LYS A 69 2.27 0.94 4.29
CA LYS A 69 1.28 0.92 5.35
C LYS A 69 -0.05 1.35 4.75
N LEU A 70 -1.03 0.46 4.80
CA LEU A 70 -2.32 0.65 4.16
C LEU A 70 -3.38 0.66 5.23
N THR A 71 -4.08 1.78 5.37
CA THR A 71 -5.07 1.96 6.43
C THR A 71 -6.38 2.49 5.85
N ALA A 72 -7.49 2.11 6.49
CA ALA A 72 -8.81 2.63 6.17
C ALA A 72 -9.69 2.53 7.40
N THR A 73 -10.67 3.44 7.49
CA THR A 73 -11.63 3.41 8.61
C THR A 73 -12.45 2.13 8.56
N GLY A 74 -12.49 1.41 9.67
CA GLY A 74 -13.24 0.16 9.77
C GLY A 74 -12.55 -1.06 9.18
N ALA A 75 -11.27 -0.94 8.81
CA ALA A 75 -10.50 -2.05 8.24
C ALA A 75 -9.20 -2.26 9.01
N ASP A 76 -8.71 -3.50 8.96
CA ASP A 76 -7.41 -3.84 9.54
C ASP A 76 -6.28 -3.19 8.74
N GLN A 77 -5.28 -2.68 9.45
CA GLN A 77 -4.09 -2.13 8.81
C GLN A 77 -3.28 -3.24 8.16
N GLN A 78 -2.82 -2.97 6.93
CA GLN A 78 -1.94 -3.89 6.21
C GLN A 78 -0.55 -3.27 6.09
N ASP A 79 0.46 -4.05 6.46
CA ASP A 79 1.86 -3.65 6.32
C ASP A 79 2.54 -4.62 5.36
N ILE A 80 3.15 -4.09 4.30
CA ILE A 80 3.81 -4.91 3.29
C ILE A 80 5.22 -4.38 3.09
N THR A 81 6.19 -5.27 3.08
CA THR A 81 7.59 -4.90 2.83
C THR A 81 8.00 -5.31 1.42
N ILE A 82 8.53 -4.36 0.68
CA ILE A 82 9.08 -4.59 -0.66
C ILE A 82 10.58 -4.45 -0.58
N VAL A 83 11.31 -5.48 -0.98
CA VAL A 83 12.76 -5.43 -1.09
C VAL A 83 13.10 -5.22 -2.57
N THR A 84 13.77 -4.11 -2.86
CA THR A 84 14.12 -3.78 -4.23
C THR A 84 15.51 -4.31 -4.57
N GLN A 85 15.79 -4.42 -5.86
CA GLN A 85 17.12 -4.76 -6.35
C GLN A 85 17.72 -3.57 -7.07
N SER A 86 19.00 -3.38 -6.89
CA SER A 86 19.73 -2.30 -7.55
C SER A 86 20.22 -2.73 -8.92
#